data_74f80d34b82897ad54eafbfebe067567
#
_entry.id   74f80d34b82897ad54eafbfebe067567
#
_cell.length_a   1.000
_cell.length_b   1.000
_cell.length_c   1.000
_cell.angle_alpha   90.00
_cell.angle_beta   90.00
_cell.angle_gamma   90.00
#
_symmetry.space_group_name_H-M   'P 1'
#
loop_
_entity.id
_entity.type
_entity.pdbx_description
1 polymer ?
#
loop_
_entity_poly.entity_id
_entity_poly.type
_entity_poly.pdbx_seq_one_letter_code
_entity_poly.pdbx_strand_id
1 'polypeptide(L)'
;MDITRDLRYRKSELLGYFRSRSNEILSELALQYSAADFKKKASALNKAMIKSKDNLLSILLETARTEHWANPEILECMLMITYTNDVVMLESRNSVWPYEYMAFSRRIGELWEPFCKLCFSFPSTNIRLFVPPLFSEVKQNLTTEINDYINSLSIKEQEKAQLKRYYDKVWNLVTSGEIQLECDLHFTDGTSKYIVDFKSGFGSNEKGNTNRLLLVGSIYKNIENEDFQCMIFVRSTENNHYLTILQNSDVWETSCGEDTYQKMQQYTGFDIHSWIVEHVDWLNDFTPEMAEMIQSNNLQNYLIW
;
A
#
# COMPACT_ATOMS: atom_id res chain seq x y z
N MET A 1 -23.63 -8.40 -14.32
CA MET A 1 -23.59 -8.91 -12.93
C MET A 1 -24.33 -7.90 -12.04
N ASP A 2 -25.26 -8.38 -11.25
CA ASP A 2 -26.01 -7.53 -10.33
C ASP A 2 -25.16 -7.21 -9.10
N ILE A 3 -25.07 -5.94 -8.77
CA ILE A 3 -24.34 -5.47 -7.59
C ILE A 3 -25.32 -5.37 -6.43
N THR A 4 -25.17 -6.31 -5.49
CA THR A 4 -25.97 -6.39 -4.26
C THR A 4 -25.06 -6.62 -3.07
N ARG A 5 -25.56 -6.44 -1.85
CA ARG A 5 -24.81 -6.70 -0.60
C ARG A 5 -24.30 -8.14 -0.50
N ASP A 6 -24.98 -9.09 -1.16
CA ASP A 6 -24.60 -10.51 -1.15
C ASP A 6 -23.38 -10.81 -2.04
N LEU A 7 -22.89 -9.81 -2.79
CA LEU A 7 -21.71 -9.97 -3.64
C LEU A 7 -20.48 -10.45 -2.85
N ARG A 8 -20.38 -10.10 -1.56
CA ARG A 8 -19.36 -10.59 -0.63
C ARG A 8 -19.33 -12.12 -0.46
N TYR A 9 -20.43 -12.82 -0.78
CA TYR A 9 -20.54 -14.29 -0.70
C TYR A 9 -20.46 -14.97 -2.08
N ARG A 10 -20.37 -14.20 -3.16
CA ARG A 10 -20.49 -14.71 -4.54
C ARG A 10 -19.12 -14.88 -5.21
N LYS A 11 -18.13 -15.45 -4.46
CA LYS A 11 -16.75 -15.63 -4.93
C LYS A 11 -16.67 -16.33 -6.29
N SER A 12 -17.34 -17.49 -6.45
CA SER A 12 -17.30 -18.27 -7.69
C SER A 12 -17.87 -17.51 -8.89
N GLU A 13 -18.89 -16.69 -8.69
CA GLU A 13 -19.47 -15.86 -9.75
C GLU A 13 -18.50 -14.74 -10.17
N LEU A 14 -17.84 -14.10 -9.20
CA LEU A 14 -16.83 -13.09 -9.47
C LEU A 14 -15.61 -13.66 -10.19
N LEU A 15 -15.13 -14.84 -9.80
CA LEU A 15 -14.07 -15.55 -10.53
C LEU A 15 -14.48 -15.82 -11.98
N GLY A 16 -15.71 -16.32 -12.21
CA GLY A 16 -16.26 -16.52 -13.54
C GLY A 16 -16.36 -15.23 -14.36
N TYR A 17 -16.84 -14.16 -13.75
CA TYR A 17 -16.91 -12.85 -14.37
C TYR A 17 -15.54 -12.34 -14.82
N PHE A 18 -14.54 -12.34 -13.93
CA PHE A 18 -13.20 -11.87 -14.27
C PHE A 18 -12.49 -12.77 -15.28
N ARG A 19 -12.71 -14.10 -15.26
CA ARG A 19 -12.20 -15.03 -16.29
C ARG A 19 -12.80 -14.72 -17.66
N SER A 20 -14.12 -14.50 -17.74
CA SER A 20 -14.75 -14.07 -19.00
C SER A 20 -14.15 -12.76 -19.49
N ARG A 21 -14.02 -11.77 -18.61
CA ARG A 21 -13.45 -10.48 -18.94
C ARG A 21 -11.99 -10.58 -19.38
N SER A 22 -11.20 -11.41 -18.72
CA SER A 22 -9.81 -11.66 -19.10
C SER A 22 -9.69 -12.28 -20.50
N ASN A 23 -10.56 -13.21 -20.85
CA ASN A 23 -10.59 -13.84 -22.18
C ASN A 23 -10.91 -12.83 -23.27
N GLU A 24 -11.85 -11.91 -23.05
CA GLU A 24 -12.16 -10.79 -23.95
C GLU A 24 -10.92 -9.91 -24.15
N ILE A 25 -10.29 -9.48 -23.07
CA ILE A 25 -9.06 -8.65 -23.10
C ILE A 25 -7.93 -9.39 -23.84
N LEU A 26 -7.72 -10.67 -23.57
CA LEU A 26 -6.68 -11.46 -24.25
C LEU A 26 -6.92 -11.56 -25.76
N SER A 27 -8.19 -11.66 -26.17
CA SER A 27 -8.58 -11.70 -27.59
C SER A 27 -8.30 -10.34 -28.27
N GLU A 28 -8.63 -9.23 -27.63
CA GLU A 28 -8.32 -7.87 -28.10
C GLU A 28 -6.79 -7.65 -28.21
N LEU A 29 -6.03 -8.06 -27.18
CA LEU A 29 -4.58 -7.91 -27.17
C LEU A 29 -3.87 -8.82 -28.17
N ALA A 30 -4.46 -9.97 -28.55
CA ALA A 30 -3.93 -10.83 -29.60
C ALA A 30 -3.92 -10.17 -30.98
N LEU A 31 -4.81 -9.21 -31.22
CA LEU A 31 -4.86 -8.40 -32.45
C LEU A 31 -3.81 -7.27 -32.44
N GLN A 32 -3.36 -6.83 -31.27
CA GLN A 32 -2.47 -5.68 -31.10
C GLN A 32 -0.99 -6.08 -30.93
N TYR A 33 -0.73 -7.23 -30.37
CA TYR A 33 0.63 -7.69 -30.01
C TYR A 33 0.96 -9.01 -30.67
N SER A 34 2.17 -9.09 -31.23
CA SER A 34 2.72 -10.36 -31.75
C SER A 34 3.07 -11.34 -30.60
N ALA A 35 3.35 -12.58 -30.94
CA ALA A 35 3.82 -13.58 -29.97
C ALA A 35 5.16 -13.19 -29.32
N ALA A 36 6.01 -12.42 -30.01
CA ALA A 36 7.29 -11.93 -29.47
C ALA A 36 7.13 -10.79 -28.45
N ASP A 37 5.99 -10.09 -28.45
CA ASP A 37 5.72 -8.94 -27.57
C ASP A 37 5.11 -9.35 -26.20
N PHE A 38 5.35 -10.58 -25.74
CA PHE A 38 4.72 -11.14 -24.54
C PHE A 38 4.85 -10.24 -23.29
N LYS A 39 5.96 -9.53 -23.08
CA LYS A 39 6.15 -8.61 -21.96
C LYS A 39 5.19 -7.42 -22.02
N LYS A 40 5.07 -6.81 -23.20
CA LYS A 40 4.15 -5.68 -23.43
C LYS A 40 2.71 -6.14 -23.30
N LYS A 41 2.38 -7.32 -23.86
CA LYS A 41 1.05 -7.93 -23.77
C LYS A 41 0.67 -8.21 -22.32
N ALA A 42 1.57 -8.81 -21.51
CA ALA A 42 1.34 -9.06 -20.09
C ALA A 42 1.13 -7.76 -19.29
N SER A 43 1.90 -6.71 -19.57
CA SER A 43 1.71 -5.39 -18.94
C SER A 43 0.36 -4.76 -19.32
N ALA A 44 -0.02 -4.83 -20.60
CA ALA A 44 -1.31 -4.32 -21.08
C ALA A 44 -2.48 -5.09 -20.46
N LEU A 45 -2.36 -6.42 -20.34
CA LEU A 45 -3.34 -7.27 -19.68
C LEU A 45 -3.55 -6.86 -18.21
N ASN A 46 -2.47 -6.73 -17.44
CA ASN A 46 -2.56 -6.31 -16.04
C ASN A 46 -3.29 -4.96 -15.90
N LYS A 47 -2.94 -3.98 -16.74
CA LYS A 47 -3.61 -2.66 -16.74
C LYS A 47 -5.10 -2.77 -17.06
N ALA A 48 -5.47 -3.59 -18.04
CA ALA A 48 -6.85 -3.78 -18.45
C ALA A 48 -7.66 -4.51 -17.35
N MET A 49 -7.07 -5.50 -16.67
CA MET A 49 -7.70 -6.19 -15.53
C MET A 49 -7.92 -5.25 -14.34
N ILE A 50 -6.91 -4.44 -13.99
CA ILE A 50 -7.06 -3.40 -12.96
C ILE A 50 -8.18 -2.43 -13.32
N LYS A 51 -8.22 -1.94 -14.56
CA LYS A 51 -9.31 -1.06 -15.02
C LYS A 51 -10.69 -1.73 -14.93
N SER A 52 -10.78 -3.01 -15.26
CA SER A 52 -12.02 -3.81 -15.12
C SER A 52 -12.48 -3.88 -13.65
N LYS A 53 -11.55 -4.15 -12.75
CA LYS A 53 -11.80 -4.12 -11.30
C LYS A 53 -12.29 -2.75 -10.85
N ASP A 54 -11.57 -1.69 -11.20
CA ASP A 54 -11.88 -0.32 -10.79
C ASP A 54 -13.26 0.14 -11.30
N ASN A 55 -13.64 -0.26 -12.51
CA ASN A 55 -14.98 -0.02 -13.03
C ASN A 55 -16.05 -0.72 -12.18
N LEU A 56 -15.83 -1.99 -11.81
CA LEU A 56 -16.77 -2.73 -10.97
C LEU A 56 -16.87 -2.13 -9.57
N LEU A 57 -15.74 -1.73 -8.98
CA LEU A 57 -15.70 -1.03 -7.69
C LEU A 57 -16.44 0.32 -7.75
N SER A 58 -16.32 1.05 -8.86
CA SER A 58 -17.04 2.31 -9.03
C SER A 58 -18.56 2.11 -9.07
N ILE A 59 -19.04 1.06 -9.76
CA ILE A 59 -20.46 0.70 -9.76
C ILE A 59 -20.92 0.27 -8.36
N LEU A 60 -20.13 -0.52 -7.67
CA LEU A 60 -20.39 -0.94 -6.29
C LEU A 60 -20.60 0.29 -5.38
N LEU A 61 -19.67 1.26 -5.43
CA LEU A 61 -19.72 2.45 -4.59
C LEU A 61 -20.94 3.33 -4.89
N GLU A 62 -21.30 3.47 -6.17
CA GLU A 62 -22.50 4.20 -6.58
C GLU A 62 -23.77 3.51 -6.04
N THR A 63 -23.86 2.18 -6.17
CA THR A 63 -24.97 1.38 -5.64
C THR A 63 -25.06 1.50 -4.13
N ALA A 64 -23.91 1.30 -3.44
CA ALA A 64 -23.83 1.36 -1.99
C ALA A 64 -24.24 2.74 -1.44
N ARG A 65 -23.84 3.82 -2.12
CA ARG A 65 -24.26 5.19 -1.78
C ARG A 65 -25.77 5.37 -1.94
N THR A 66 -26.33 4.90 -3.04
CA THR A 66 -27.76 5.03 -3.34
C THR A 66 -28.62 4.24 -2.37
N GLU A 67 -28.15 3.06 -1.98
CA GLU A 67 -28.88 2.14 -1.08
C GLU A 67 -28.48 2.27 0.38
N HIS A 68 -27.61 3.23 0.71
CA HIS A 68 -27.15 3.51 2.08
C HIS A 68 -26.52 2.29 2.79
N TRP A 69 -25.57 1.62 2.12
CA TRP A 69 -24.85 0.49 2.72
C TRP A 69 -23.92 0.97 3.85
N ALA A 70 -23.73 0.11 4.85
CA ALA A 70 -22.74 0.37 5.90
C ALA A 70 -21.31 0.09 5.40
N ASN A 71 -20.31 0.79 5.98
CA ASN A 71 -18.91 0.60 5.63
C ASN A 71 -18.44 -0.86 5.64
N PRO A 72 -18.79 -1.71 6.63
CA PRO A 72 -18.39 -3.12 6.59
C PRO A 72 -18.94 -3.89 5.38
N GLU A 73 -20.18 -3.63 4.98
CA GLU A 73 -20.80 -4.28 3.83
C GLU A 73 -20.08 -3.89 2.52
N ILE A 74 -19.75 -2.60 2.39
CA ILE A 74 -18.97 -2.08 1.25
C ILE A 74 -17.59 -2.73 1.23
N LEU A 75 -16.90 -2.73 2.37
CA LEU A 75 -15.55 -3.27 2.51
C LEU A 75 -15.47 -4.75 2.13
N GLU A 76 -16.36 -5.59 2.67
CA GLU A 76 -16.40 -7.03 2.35
C GLU A 76 -16.61 -7.28 0.85
N CYS A 77 -17.51 -6.53 0.21
CA CYS A 77 -17.68 -6.61 -1.24
C CYS A 77 -16.43 -6.17 -2.01
N MET A 78 -15.77 -5.09 -1.58
CA MET A 78 -14.54 -4.60 -2.22
C MET A 78 -13.38 -5.58 -2.07
N LEU A 79 -13.22 -6.18 -0.90
CA LEU A 79 -12.22 -7.21 -0.65
C LEU A 79 -12.46 -8.43 -1.56
N MET A 80 -13.70 -8.90 -1.68
CA MET A 80 -14.05 -10.04 -2.53
C MET A 80 -13.80 -9.75 -4.02
N ILE A 81 -14.20 -8.57 -4.51
CA ILE A 81 -13.93 -8.13 -5.90
C ILE A 81 -12.42 -8.05 -6.15
N THR A 82 -11.68 -7.46 -5.21
CA THR A 82 -10.23 -7.27 -5.36
C THR A 82 -9.51 -8.60 -5.38
N TYR A 83 -9.78 -9.47 -4.41
CA TYR A 83 -9.20 -10.80 -4.34
C TYR A 83 -9.46 -11.62 -5.61
N THR A 84 -10.71 -11.72 -6.04
CA THR A 84 -11.08 -12.53 -7.23
C THR A 84 -10.49 -11.97 -8.52
N ASN A 85 -10.39 -10.64 -8.66
CA ASN A 85 -9.65 -10.04 -9.77
C ASN A 85 -8.16 -10.39 -9.72
N ASP A 86 -7.54 -10.37 -8.54
CA ASP A 86 -6.12 -10.64 -8.38
C ASP A 86 -5.79 -12.11 -8.70
N VAL A 87 -6.64 -13.05 -8.28
CA VAL A 87 -6.56 -14.46 -8.70
C VAL A 87 -6.52 -14.56 -10.22
N VAL A 88 -7.53 -14.02 -10.91
CA VAL A 88 -7.65 -14.15 -12.37
C VAL A 88 -6.57 -13.39 -13.10
N MET A 89 -6.14 -12.24 -12.58
CA MET A 89 -5.03 -11.47 -13.17
C MET A 89 -3.72 -12.26 -13.09
N LEU A 90 -3.44 -12.98 -12.01
CA LEU A 90 -2.27 -13.86 -11.89
C LEU A 90 -2.33 -15.01 -12.89
N GLU A 91 -3.49 -15.71 -13.01
CA GLU A 91 -3.72 -16.78 -14.00
C GLU A 91 -3.44 -16.29 -15.43
N SER A 92 -4.10 -15.21 -15.79
CA SER A 92 -4.06 -14.67 -17.16
C SER A 92 -2.69 -14.12 -17.52
N ARG A 93 -2.02 -13.45 -16.58
CA ARG A 93 -0.63 -13.00 -16.79
C ARG A 93 0.31 -14.19 -16.95
N ASN A 94 0.13 -15.24 -16.18
CA ASN A 94 0.94 -16.46 -16.28
C ASN A 94 0.78 -17.15 -17.63
N SER A 95 -0.43 -17.16 -18.20
CA SER A 95 -0.69 -17.74 -19.54
C SER A 95 0.00 -16.98 -20.67
N VAL A 96 0.20 -15.67 -20.52
CA VAL A 96 0.88 -14.82 -21.53
C VAL A 96 2.41 -14.84 -21.36
N TRP A 97 2.86 -14.82 -20.12
CA TRP A 97 4.27 -14.81 -19.75
C TRP A 97 4.43 -15.53 -18.40
N PRO A 98 4.87 -16.79 -18.42
CA PRO A 98 5.00 -17.56 -17.18
C PRO A 98 5.79 -16.86 -16.10
N TYR A 99 5.37 -17.02 -14.85
CA TYR A 99 6.07 -16.44 -13.71
C TYR A 99 7.36 -17.20 -13.41
N GLU A 100 8.44 -16.44 -13.25
CA GLU A 100 9.60 -16.89 -12.51
C GLU A 100 9.36 -16.66 -11.01
N TYR A 101 10.01 -17.45 -10.19
CA TYR A 101 9.87 -17.45 -8.73
C TYR A 101 9.95 -16.05 -8.10
N MET A 102 11.02 -15.26 -8.41
CA MET A 102 11.20 -13.90 -7.86
C MET A 102 10.10 -12.92 -8.31
N ALA A 103 9.67 -13.06 -9.56
CA ALA A 103 8.60 -12.21 -10.11
C ALA A 103 7.25 -12.53 -9.47
N PHE A 104 7.00 -13.82 -9.18
CA PHE A 104 5.77 -14.26 -8.52
C PHE A 104 5.72 -13.77 -7.06
N SER A 105 6.77 -14.05 -6.28
CA SER A 105 6.88 -13.60 -4.89
C SER A 105 6.69 -12.09 -4.74
N ARG A 106 7.38 -11.31 -5.60
CA ARG A 106 7.22 -9.86 -5.62
C ARG A 106 5.78 -9.45 -5.93
N ARG A 107 5.14 -10.11 -6.91
CA ARG A 107 3.77 -9.78 -7.32
C ARG A 107 2.76 -10.02 -6.22
N ILE A 108 2.86 -11.13 -5.50
CA ILE A 108 2.00 -11.39 -4.33
C ILE A 108 2.18 -10.30 -3.26
N GLY A 109 3.41 -9.87 -3.01
CA GLY A 109 3.68 -8.76 -2.10
C GLY A 109 3.07 -7.42 -2.55
N GLU A 110 3.15 -7.12 -3.86
CA GLU A 110 2.56 -5.90 -4.44
C GLU A 110 1.02 -5.87 -4.39
N LEU A 111 0.36 -7.02 -4.33
CA LEU A 111 -1.11 -7.12 -4.20
C LEU A 111 -1.58 -6.94 -2.75
N TRP A 112 -0.77 -7.32 -1.78
CA TRP A 112 -1.13 -7.29 -0.36
C TRP A 112 -1.39 -5.88 0.18
N GLU A 113 -0.53 -4.92 -0.13
CA GLU A 113 -0.64 -3.54 0.35
C GLU A 113 -1.98 -2.88 -0.06
N PRO A 114 -2.33 -2.76 -1.36
CA PRO A 114 -3.57 -2.13 -1.76
C PRO A 114 -4.80 -2.87 -1.25
N PHE A 115 -4.71 -4.19 -1.06
CA PHE A 115 -5.78 -4.99 -0.44
C PHE A 115 -6.00 -4.58 1.03
N CYS A 116 -4.94 -4.52 1.83
CA CYS A 116 -5.04 -4.12 3.23
C CYS A 116 -5.49 -2.65 3.41
N LYS A 117 -5.09 -1.76 2.50
CA LYS A 117 -5.49 -0.33 2.54
C LYS A 117 -6.99 -0.11 2.39
N LEU A 118 -7.74 -1.07 1.84
CA LEU A 118 -9.21 -0.98 1.74
C LEU A 118 -9.87 -0.81 3.11
N CYS A 119 -9.34 -1.44 4.17
CA CYS A 119 -9.88 -1.33 5.52
C CYS A 119 -9.83 0.12 6.03
N PHE A 120 -8.80 0.87 5.67
CA PHE A 120 -8.65 2.28 6.06
C PHE A 120 -9.52 3.22 5.24
N SER A 121 -9.95 2.79 4.05
CA SER A 121 -10.87 3.55 3.20
C SER A 121 -12.33 3.41 3.65
N PHE A 122 -12.67 2.29 4.30
CA PHE A 122 -14.03 1.99 4.79
C PHE A 122 -13.99 1.51 6.25
N PRO A 123 -13.46 2.32 7.18
CA PRO A 123 -13.33 1.93 8.57
C PRO A 123 -14.69 1.87 9.27
N SER A 124 -14.79 1.03 10.30
CA SER A 124 -15.89 1.04 11.27
C SER A 124 -15.65 2.02 12.44
N THR A 125 -14.47 2.61 12.50
CA THR A 125 -14.05 3.62 13.47
C THR A 125 -14.11 5.03 12.88
N ASN A 126 -13.72 6.04 13.66
CA ASN A 126 -13.77 7.45 13.24
C ASN A 126 -12.47 7.94 12.58
N ILE A 127 -11.60 7.04 12.11
CA ILE A 127 -10.39 7.46 11.41
C ILE A 127 -10.74 8.13 10.08
N ARG A 128 -9.84 9.01 9.63
CA ARG A 128 -9.97 9.74 8.34
C ARG A 128 -8.63 9.77 7.63
N LEU A 129 -8.64 9.51 6.34
CA LEU A 129 -7.45 9.67 5.50
C LEU A 129 -7.15 11.16 5.31
N PHE A 130 -5.85 11.49 5.20
CA PHE A 130 -5.41 12.85 4.86
C PHE A 130 -4.25 12.82 3.86
N VAL A 131 -4.03 13.94 3.19
CA VAL A 131 -2.89 14.13 2.28
C VAL A 131 -1.73 14.71 3.09
N PRO A 132 -0.54 14.10 3.04
CA PRO A 132 0.63 14.61 3.77
C PRO A 132 1.09 15.96 3.21
N PRO A 133 1.77 16.79 4.04
CA PRO A 133 2.35 18.05 3.57
C PRO A 133 3.49 17.78 2.58
N LEU A 134 3.73 18.70 1.67
CA LEU A 134 4.93 18.67 0.84
C LEU A 134 6.17 19.01 1.70
N PHE A 135 7.29 18.37 1.42
CA PHE A 135 8.53 18.68 2.13
C PHE A 135 8.93 20.16 2.00
N SER A 136 8.68 20.77 0.84
CA SER A 136 8.89 22.21 0.61
C SER A 136 8.08 23.08 1.56
N GLU A 137 6.84 22.70 1.88
CA GLU A 137 5.98 23.42 2.83
C GLU A 137 6.52 23.31 4.26
N VAL A 138 6.88 22.08 4.68
CA VAL A 138 7.49 21.82 5.99
C VAL A 138 8.78 22.64 6.14
N LYS A 139 9.65 22.59 5.12
CA LYS A 139 10.90 23.37 5.11
C LYS A 139 10.65 24.88 5.19
N GLN A 140 9.65 25.38 4.47
CA GLN A 140 9.30 26.80 4.48
C GLN A 140 8.80 27.25 5.86
N ASN A 141 7.92 26.47 6.49
CA ASN A 141 7.40 26.75 7.82
C ASN A 141 8.53 26.80 8.85
N LEU A 142 9.37 25.77 8.92
CA LEU A 142 10.54 25.72 9.80
C LEU A 142 11.50 26.88 9.54
N THR A 143 11.72 27.27 8.28
CA THR A 143 12.58 28.40 7.94
C THR A 143 11.99 29.71 8.47
N THR A 144 10.68 29.89 8.40
CA THR A 144 9.98 31.05 8.93
C THR A 144 10.11 31.10 10.44
N GLU A 145 9.77 30.03 11.14
CA GLU A 145 9.86 29.92 12.60
C GLU A 145 11.25 30.20 13.13
N ILE A 146 12.29 29.60 12.52
CA ILE A 146 13.69 29.84 12.92
C ILE A 146 14.12 31.28 12.64
N ASN A 147 13.72 31.88 11.52
CA ASN A 147 14.02 33.26 11.22
C ASN A 147 13.34 34.22 12.22
N ASP A 148 12.10 33.95 12.59
CA ASP A 148 11.39 34.76 13.59
C ASP A 148 12.04 34.63 14.97
N TYR A 149 12.43 33.42 15.35
CA TYR A 149 13.19 33.18 16.58
C TYR A 149 14.53 33.95 16.57
N ILE A 150 15.34 33.83 15.51
CA ILE A 150 16.61 34.54 15.38
C ILE A 150 16.40 36.04 15.44
N ASN A 151 15.35 36.57 14.79
CA ASN A 151 15.02 37.99 14.82
C ASN A 151 14.66 38.49 16.22
N SER A 152 14.03 37.64 17.05
CA SER A 152 13.63 37.96 18.43
C SER A 152 14.81 38.01 19.42
N LEU A 153 15.96 37.43 19.05
CA LEU A 153 17.13 37.40 19.92
C LEU A 153 17.74 38.79 20.12
N SER A 154 18.13 39.13 21.36
CA SER A 154 18.81 40.37 21.73
C SER A 154 20.32 40.31 21.47
N ILE A 155 20.70 40.04 20.22
CA ILE A 155 22.10 39.95 19.75
C ILE A 155 22.34 40.90 18.57
N LYS A 156 23.61 41.08 18.15
CA LYS A 156 23.97 41.95 17.05
C LYS A 156 23.44 41.41 15.71
N GLU A 157 23.06 42.30 14.80
CA GLU A 157 22.55 41.89 13.47
C GLU A 157 23.55 41.03 12.67
N GLN A 158 24.85 41.24 12.87
CA GLN A 158 25.89 40.39 12.25
C GLN A 158 25.84 38.95 12.76
N GLU A 159 25.54 38.75 14.04
CA GLU A 159 25.39 37.42 14.67
C GLU A 159 24.11 36.76 14.18
N LYS A 160 23.00 37.50 14.07
CA LYS A 160 21.75 36.98 13.47
C LYS A 160 21.97 36.50 12.03
N ALA A 161 22.64 37.30 11.21
CA ALA A 161 22.97 36.94 9.82
C ALA A 161 23.87 35.69 9.76
N GLN A 162 24.76 35.51 10.73
CA GLN A 162 25.61 34.32 10.80
C GLN A 162 24.81 33.07 11.18
N LEU A 163 23.86 33.15 12.13
CA LEU A 163 22.99 32.06 12.51
C LEU A 163 22.11 31.59 11.33
N LYS A 164 21.48 32.53 10.62
CA LYS A 164 20.71 32.23 9.41
C LYS A 164 21.56 31.50 8.36
N ARG A 165 22.80 31.93 8.13
CA ARG A 165 23.74 31.29 7.20
C ARG A 165 24.10 29.87 7.64
N TYR A 166 24.25 29.60 8.93
CA TYR A 166 24.51 28.26 9.43
C TYR A 166 23.31 27.34 9.25
N TYR A 167 22.10 27.83 9.50
CA TYR A 167 20.86 27.10 9.23
C TYR A 167 20.73 26.73 7.75
N ASP A 168 20.94 27.67 6.83
CA ASP A 168 20.93 27.41 5.39
C ASP A 168 21.96 26.33 4.98
N LYS A 169 23.16 26.38 5.59
CA LYS A 169 24.18 25.35 5.34
C LYS A 169 23.74 23.95 5.73
N VAL A 170 23.05 23.79 6.86
CA VAL A 170 22.53 22.48 7.29
C VAL A 170 21.56 21.93 6.25
N TRP A 171 20.63 22.75 5.78
CA TRP A 171 19.70 22.34 4.73
C TRP A 171 20.41 21.97 3.42
N ASN A 172 21.42 22.72 3.03
CA ASN A 172 22.18 22.41 1.81
C ASN A 172 22.98 21.09 1.90
N LEU A 173 23.29 20.63 3.11
CA LEU A 173 23.91 19.31 3.32
C LEU A 173 22.89 18.16 3.26
N VAL A 174 21.66 18.41 3.69
CA VAL A 174 20.60 17.39 3.76
C VAL A 174 19.87 17.24 2.44
N THR A 175 19.66 18.32 1.70
CA THR A 175 18.84 18.35 0.48
C THR A 175 19.71 18.23 -0.78
N SER A 176 20.07 17.02 -1.15
CA SER A 176 20.62 16.71 -2.49
C SER A 176 19.54 16.32 -3.51
N GLY A 177 18.27 16.54 -3.21
CA GLY A 177 17.11 16.20 -4.02
C GLY A 177 15.80 16.52 -3.33
N GLU A 178 14.68 16.31 -3.98
CA GLU A 178 13.37 16.44 -3.38
C GLU A 178 13.10 15.27 -2.42
N ILE A 179 12.86 15.57 -1.15
CA ILE A 179 12.45 14.57 -0.16
C ILE A 179 10.95 14.40 -0.28
N GLN A 180 10.51 13.19 -0.56
CA GLN A 180 9.08 12.85 -0.56
C GLN A 180 8.68 12.36 0.82
N LEU A 181 7.79 13.11 1.47
CA LEU A 181 7.21 12.76 2.78
C LEU A 181 6.07 11.75 2.64
N GLU A 182 5.55 11.56 1.44
CA GLU A 182 4.48 10.60 1.18
C GLU A 182 4.97 9.17 1.48
N CYS A 183 4.25 8.50 2.37
CA CYS A 183 4.30 7.07 2.62
C CYS A 183 3.05 6.39 2.04
N ASP A 184 2.91 5.10 2.25
CA ASP A 184 1.86 4.32 1.60
C ASP A 184 0.44 4.67 2.10
N LEU A 185 0.31 5.14 3.36
CA LEU A 185 -0.97 5.48 3.97
C LEU A 185 -0.82 6.58 5.02
N HIS A 186 -1.80 7.49 5.06
CA HIS A 186 -1.87 8.59 6.04
C HIS A 186 -3.29 8.70 6.58
N PHE A 187 -3.46 8.59 7.89
CA PHE A 187 -4.76 8.74 8.53
C PHE A 187 -4.66 9.44 9.89
N THR A 188 -5.79 9.92 10.39
CA THR A 188 -5.91 10.51 11.73
C THR A 188 -7.13 9.92 12.45
N ASP A 189 -7.03 9.79 13.77
CA ASP A 189 -8.13 9.47 14.68
C ASP A 189 -8.77 10.72 15.28
N GLY A 190 -8.29 11.90 14.89
CA GLY A 190 -8.71 13.21 15.42
C GLY A 190 -7.83 13.73 16.56
N THR A 191 -6.95 12.89 17.12
CA THR A 191 -5.98 13.27 18.17
C THR A 191 -4.56 13.23 17.61
N SER A 192 -4.19 12.11 17.00
CA SER A 192 -2.88 11.88 16.39
C SER A 192 -3.00 11.72 14.88
N LYS A 193 -1.90 11.95 14.19
CA LYS A 193 -1.73 11.70 12.76
C LYS A 193 -0.80 10.52 12.55
N TYR A 194 -1.22 9.55 11.78
CA TYR A 194 -0.51 8.30 11.55
C TYR A 194 0.06 8.24 10.15
N ILE A 195 1.34 7.93 10.05
CA ILE A 195 2.09 7.75 8.81
C ILE A 195 2.47 6.29 8.73
N VAL A 196 2.02 5.60 7.71
CA VAL A 196 2.22 4.15 7.57
C VAL A 196 2.94 3.83 6.28
N ASP A 197 3.98 3.00 6.38
CA ASP A 197 4.65 2.38 5.23
C ASP A 197 4.40 0.87 5.27
N PHE A 198 4.01 0.27 4.15
CA PHE A 198 3.73 -1.16 4.02
C PHE A 198 4.91 -1.88 3.40
N LYS A 199 5.26 -3.05 3.95
CA LYS A 199 6.34 -3.90 3.42
C LYS A 199 5.91 -5.36 3.36
N SER A 200 6.16 -6.00 2.24
CA SER A 200 5.97 -7.46 2.16
C SER A 200 6.99 -8.22 3.02
N GLY A 201 8.15 -7.63 3.27
CA GLY A 201 9.24 -8.14 4.10
C GLY A 201 10.52 -7.35 3.85
N PHE A 202 11.49 -7.43 4.76
CA PHE A 202 12.79 -6.79 4.65
C PHE A 202 13.85 -7.77 4.14
N GLY A 203 14.25 -7.61 2.87
CA GLY A 203 15.30 -8.37 2.22
C GLY A 203 16.65 -7.62 2.18
N SER A 204 17.64 -8.21 1.50
CA SER A 204 19.01 -7.67 1.41
C SER A 204 19.11 -6.31 0.70
N ASN A 205 18.13 -5.94 -0.11
CA ASN A 205 18.13 -4.72 -0.92
C ASN A 205 17.47 -3.51 -0.24
N GLU A 206 17.07 -3.63 1.02
CA GLU A 206 16.29 -2.62 1.73
C GLU A 206 17.11 -1.46 2.35
N LYS A 207 18.44 -1.45 2.19
CA LYS A 207 19.31 -0.40 2.76
C LYS A 207 18.86 1.02 2.38
N GLY A 208 18.60 1.26 1.10
CA GLY A 208 18.19 2.58 0.61
C GLY A 208 16.83 3.01 1.17
N ASN A 209 15.89 2.07 1.22
CA ASN A 209 14.56 2.30 1.75
C ASN A 209 14.57 2.52 3.26
N THR A 210 15.37 1.76 4.01
CA THR A 210 15.56 1.97 5.46
C THR A 210 16.08 3.38 5.76
N ASN A 211 17.08 3.86 5.02
CA ASN A 211 17.59 5.22 5.18
C ASN A 211 16.53 6.29 4.83
N ARG A 212 15.75 6.06 3.78
CA ARG A 212 14.61 6.95 3.43
C ARG A 212 13.59 7.01 4.57
N LEU A 213 13.19 5.86 5.09
CA LEU A 213 12.21 5.79 6.18
C LEU A 213 12.71 6.47 7.44
N LEU A 214 13.98 6.27 7.85
CA LEU A 214 14.56 6.98 8.99
C LEU A 214 14.50 8.49 8.80
N LEU A 215 14.85 8.98 7.61
CA LEU A 215 14.80 10.42 7.30
C LEU A 215 13.36 10.95 7.35
N VAL A 216 12.44 10.30 6.65
CA VAL A 216 11.03 10.71 6.57
C VAL A 216 10.38 10.72 7.97
N GLY A 217 10.55 9.65 8.73
CA GLY A 217 10.00 9.56 10.07
C GLY A 217 10.61 10.59 11.03
N SER A 218 11.93 10.85 10.92
CA SER A 218 12.60 11.91 11.72
C SER A 218 12.02 13.30 11.38
N ILE A 219 11.70 13.57 10.12
CA ILE A 219 11.06 14.83 9.74
C ILE A 219 9.69 14.94 10.40
N TYR A 220 8.83 13.91 10.29
CA TYR A 220 7.50 13.94 10.89
C TYR A 220 7.53 14.13 12.41
N LYS A 221 8.45 13.45 13.10
CA LYS A 221 8.61 13.59 14.57
C LYS A 221 9.08 14.98 15.02
N ASN A 222 9.62 15.79 14.11
CA ASN A 222 10.09 17.14 14.39
C ASN A 222 9.17 18.25 13.81
N ILE A 223 8.00 17.91 13.29
CA ILE A 223 6.99 18.91 12.95
C ILE A 223 6.30 19.34 14.24
N GLU A 224 6.46 20.60 14.60
CA GLU A 224 5.86 21.18 15.81
C GLU A 224 4.32 21.26 15.69
N ASN A 225 3.65 21.24 16.85
CA ASN A 225 2.20 21.34 17.00
C ASN A 225 1.36 20.20 16.40
N GLU A 226 1.99 19.10 16.00
CA GLU A 226 1.32 17.94 15.44
C GLU A 226 1.85 16.66 16.11
N ASP A 227 0.97 15.74 16.50
CA ASP A 227 1.34 14.42 17.04
C ASP A 227 1.38 13.40 15.91
N PHE A 228 2.55 13.26 15.28
CA PHE A 228 2.77 12.26 14.25
C PHE A 228 3.30 10.94 14.83
N GLN A 229 2.61 9.85 14.51
CA GLN A 229 2.99 8.48 14.82
C GLN A 229 3.37 7.75 13.53
N CYS A 230 4.64 7.30 13.44
CA CYS A 230 5.14 6.60 12.26
C CYS A 230 5.10 5.09 12.49
N MET A 231 4.46 4.34 11.60
CA MET A 231 4.29 2.90 11.71
C MET A 231 4.74 2.17 10.44
N ILE A 232 5.28 0.98 10.61
CA ILE A 232 5.61 0.07 9.51
C ILE A 232 4.82 -1.21 9.68
N PHE A 233 4.01 -1.53 8.69
CA PHE A 233 3.26 -2.77 8.61
C PHE A 233 3.99 -3.76 7.72
N VAL A 234 4.47 -4.85 8.30
CA VAL A 234 5.25 -5.87 7.60
C VAL A 234 4.45 -7.16 7.52
N ARG A 235 4.25 -7.68 6.30
CA ARG A 235 3.54 -8.93 6.09
C ARG A 235 4.32 -10.13 6.64
N SER A 236 5.62 -10.19 6.35
CA SER A 236 6.48 -11.33 6.73
C SER A 236 6.86 -11.29 8.21
N THR A 237 6.89 -12.45 8.83
CA THR A 237 7.48 -12.63 10.17
C THR A 237 9.00 -12.75 10.12
N GLU A 238 9.56 -13.23 9.00
CA GLU A 238 11.00 -13.38 8.79
C GLU A 238 11.56 -12.15 8.07
N ASN A 239 12.42 -11.41 8.76
CA ASN A 239 13.00 -10.18 8.28
C ASN A 239 14.49 -10.11 8.62
N ASN A 240 15.26 -9.31 7.86
CA ASN A 240 16.66 -9.11 8.11
C ASN A 240 16.95 -7.91 9.07
N HIS A 241 18.23 -7.64 9.30
CA HIS A 241 18.68 -6.59 10.22
C HIS A 241 18.22 -5.15 9.84
N TYR A 242 17.79 -4.90 8.61
CA TYR A 242 17.27 -3.57 8.23
C TYR A 242 15.96 -3.23 8.94
N LEU A 243 15.11 -4.23 9.19
CA LEU A 243 13.95 -4.03 10.06
C LEU A 243 14.40 -3.72 11.51
N THR A 244 15.40 -4.44 12.03
CA THR A 244 15.92 -4.20 13.38
C THR A 244 16.46 -2.77 13.55
N ILE A 245 17.06 -2.17 12.52
CA ILE A 245 17.48 -0.77 12.55
C ILE A 245 16.28 0.17 12.75
N LEU A 246 15.17 -0.10 12.07
CA LEU A 246 13.94 0.70 12.22
C LEU A 246 13.27 0.48 13.57
N GLN A 247 13.24 -0.77 14.06
CA GLN A 247 12.72 -1.13 15.38
C GLN A 247 13.48 -0.45 16.52
N ASN A 248 14.80 -0.33 16.39
CA ASN A 248 15.65 0.33 17.38
C ASN A 248 15.70 1.86 17.22
N SER A 249 15.05 2.40 16.19
CA SER A 249 14.89 3.83 16.08
C SER A 249 13.72 4.28 16.94
N ASP A 250 13.83 5.34 17.68
CA ASP A 250 12.71 5.93 18.43
C ASP A 250 11.66 6.60 17.51
N VAL A 251 11.74 6.34 16.19
CA VAL A 251 10.96 7.00 15.17
C VAL A 251 9.80 6.14 14.67
N TRP A 252 10.05 4.84 14.46
CA TRP A 252 9.10 3.93 13.83
C TRP A 252 8.63 2.84 14.79
N GLU A 253 7.31 2.71 14.94
CA GLU A 253 6.68 1.51 15.49
C GLU A 253 6.53 0.48 14.37
N THR A 254 6.99 -0.75 14.58
CA THR A 254 6.93 -1.81 13.58
C THR A 254 6.07 -2.97 14.05
N SER A 255 5.23 -3.50 13.17
CA SER A 255 4.43 -4.70 13.39
C SER A 255 4.70 -5.71 12.28
N CYS A 256 4.74 -7.01 12.61
CA CYS A 256 5.06 -8.07 11.65
C CYS A 256 4.05 -9.20 11.71
N GLY A 257 3.72 -9.77 10.55
CA GLY A 257 2.79 -10.91 10.47
C GLY A 257 1.45 -10.61 11.13
N GLU A 258 1.04 -11.46 12.06
CA GLU A 258 -0.26 -11.34 12.74
C GLU A 258 -0.41 -10.03 13.54
N ASP A 259 0.65 -9.54 14.17
CA ASP A 259 0.63 -8.26 14.90
C ASP A 259 0.27 -7.09 13.98
N THR A 260 0.65 -7.16 12.71
CA THR A 260 0.26 -6.16 11.69
C THR A 260 -1.25 -6.12 11.51
N TYR A 261 -1.89 -7.27 11.40
CA TYR A 261 -3.35 -7.35 11.24
C TYR A 261 -4.10 -6.93 12.50
N GLN A 262 -3.58 -7.25 13.69
CA GLN A 262 -4.14 -6.79 14.95
C GLN A 262 -4.08 -5.25 15.05
N LYS A 263 -2.99 -4.63 14.62
CA LYS A 263 -2.88 -3.17 14.54
C LYS A 263 -3.87 -2.58 13.52
N MET A 264 -4.02 -3.17 12.35
CA MET A 264 -5.02 -2.74 11.37
C MET A 264 -6.43 -2.80 11.96
N GLN A 265 -6.78 -3.90 12.64
CA GLN A 265 -8.08 -4.07 13.30
C GLN A 265 -8.29 -3.02 14.38
N GLN A 266 -7.27 -2.72 15.20
CA GLN A 266 -7.35 -1.69 16.24
C GLN A 266 -7.77 -0.33 15.67
N TYR A 267 -7.20 0.07 14.53
CA TYR A 267 -7.50 1.38 13.92
C TYR A 267 -8.78 1.38 13.10
N THR A 268 -9.02 0.34 12.31
CA THR A 268 -10.13 0.30 11.35
C THR A 268 -11.42 -0.29 11.92
N GLY A 269 -11.31 -1.08 12.99
CA GLY A 269 -12.43 -1.85 13.57
C GLY A 269 -12.83 -3.07 12.74
N PHE A 270 -12.05 -3.43 11.69
CA PHE A 270 -12.33 -4.58 10.83
C PHE A 270 -11.23 -5.64 10.94
N ASP A 271 -11.64 -6.88 11.22
CA ASP A 271 -10.73 -8.02 11.31
C ASP A 271 -10.43 -8.60 9.91
N ILE A 272 -9.46 -7.97 9.24
CA ILE A 272 -9.04 -8.40 7.90
C ILE A 272 -8.33 -9.76 7.93
N HIS A 273 -7.68 -10.12 9.05
CA HIS A 273 -7.02 -11.42 9.17
C HIS A 273 -8.02 -12.56 9.15
N SER A 274 -9.07 -12.48 9.96
CA SER A 274 -10.16 -13.46 9.93
C SER A 274 -10.83 -13.52 8.56
N TRP A 275 -11.04 -12.38 7.90
CA TRP A 275 -11.58 -12.36 6.55
C TRP A 275 -10.66 -13.09 5.54
N ILE A 276 -9.34 -12.86 5.61
CA ILE A 276 -8.36 -13.56 4.75
C ILE A 276 -8.40 -15.05 5.00
N VAL A 277 -8.38 -15.49 6.26
CA VAL A 277 -8.42 -16.93 6.61
C VAL A 277 -9.70 -17.61 6.10
N GLU A 278 -10.83 -16.91 6.13
CA GLU A 278 -12.14 -17.46 5.69
C GLU A 278 -12.28 -17.50 4.17
N HIS A 279 -11.78 -16.49 3.47
CA HIS A 279 -12.13 -16.26 2.07
C HIS A 279 -10.99 -16.47 1.08
N VAL A 280 -9.73 -16.36 1.48
CA VAL A 280 -8.58 -16.47 0.58
C VAL A 280 -8.10 -17.92 0.52
N ASP A 281 -8.30 -18.55 -0.62
CA ASP A 281 -7.85 -19.92 -0.90
C ASP A 281 -7.24 -20.00 -2.30
N TRP A 282 -6.04 -19.46 -2.43
CA TRP A 282 -5.37 -19.33 -3.72
C TRP A 282 -5.33 -20.61 -4.54
N LEU A 283 -4.96 -21.75 -3.92
CA LEU A 283 -4.77 -23.01 -4.65
C LEU A 283 -6.08 -23.59 -5.18
N ASN A 284 -7.17 -23.44 -4.45
CA ASN A 284 -8.49 -23.91 -4.89
C ASN A 284 -9.20 -22.89 -5.79
N ASP A 285 -8.87 -21.61 -5.66
CA ASP A 285 -9.45 -20.53 -6.46
C ASP A 285 -8.75 -20.35 -7.82
N PHE A 286 -7.48 -20.78 -7.96
CA PHE A 286 -6.78 -20.82 -9.25
C PHE A 286 -7.35 -21.89 -10.19
N THR A 287 -7.14 -21.69 -11.51
CA THR A 287 -7.37 -22.77 -12.47
C THR A 287 -6.42 -23.95 -12.20
N PRO A 288 -6.80 -25.17 -12.59
CA PRO A 288 -5.94 -26.36 -12.42
C PRO A 288 -4.52 -26.16 -12.98
N GLU A 289 -4.39 -25.51 -14.13
CA GLU A 289 -3.11 -25.23 -14.78
C GLU A 289 -2.23 -24.28 -13.95
N MET A 290 -2.84 -23.26 -13.34
CA MET A 290 -2.11 -22.32 -12.47
C MET A 290 -1.73 -23.00 -11.15
N ALA A 291 -2.63 -23.77 -10.55
CA ALA A 291 -2.37 -24.53 -9.33
C ALA A 291 -1.23 -25.56 -9.53
N GLU A 292 -1.23 -26.28 -10.64
CA GLU A 292 -0.15 -27.21 -11.00
C GLU A 292 1.19 -26.49 -11.18
N MET A 293 1.19 -25.33 -11.85
CA MET A 293 2.39 -24.51 -12.01
C MET A 293 2.96 -24.07 -10.66
N ILE A 294 2.11 -23.60 -9.74
CA ILE A 294 2.49 -23.20 -8.38
C ILE A 294 3.12 -24.37 -7.61
N GLN A 295 2.48 -25.53 -7.64
CA GLN A 295 2.96 -26.72 -6.94
C GLN A 295 4.28 -27.27 -7.53
N SER A 296 4.34 -27.37 -8.86
CA SER A 296 5.52 -27.89 -9.57
C SER A 296 6.76 -27.03 -9.38
N ASN A 297 6.58 -25.73 -9.13
CA ASN A 297 7.69 -24.78 -8.89
C ASN A 297 7.90 -24.45 -7.41
N ASN A 298 7.20 -25.12 -6.49
CA ASN A 298 7.28 -24.90 -5.03
C ASN A 298 7.01 -23.43 -4.64
N LEU A 299 6.02 -22.78 -5.27
CA LEU A 299 5.69 -21.35 -5.06
C LEU A 299 4.60 -21.14 -4.00
N GLN A 300 4.00 -22.20 -3.44
CA GLN A 300 2.90 -22.11 -2.48
C GLN A 300 3.26 -21.30 -1.22
N ASN A 301 4.53 -21.32 -0.81
CA ASN A 301 5.00 -20.57 0.35
C ASN A 301 4.94 -19.03 0.17
N TYR A 302 4.76 -18.55 -1.05
CA TYR A 302 4.60 -17.12 -1.34
C TYR A 302 3.14 -16.66 -1.33
N LEU A 303 2.18 -17.59 -1.32
CA LEU A 303 0.74 -17.30 -1.30
C LEU A 303 0.21 -16.95 0.11
N ILE A 304 1.04 -16.42 0.95
CA ILE A 304 0.72 -16.02 2.33
C ILE A 304 0.40 -14.53 2.33
N TRP A 305 -0.79 -14.22 2.81
CA TRP A 305 -1.24 -12.85 3.14
C TRP A 305 -1.49 -12.74 4.62
#